data_8d96d6cd8e8b058020616a1157e37c18
#
_entry.id   8d96d6cd8e8b058020616a1157e37c18
#
_cell.length_a   1.000
_cell.length_b   1.000
_cell.length_c   1.000
_cell.angle_alpha   90.00
_cell.angle_beta   90.00
_cell.angle_gamma   90.00
#
_symmetry.space_group_name_H-M   'P 1'
#
loop_
_entity.id
_entity.type
_entity.pdbx_description
1 polymer ?
#
loop_
_entity_poly.entity_id
_entity_poly.type
_entity_poly.pdbx_seq_one_letter_code
_entity_poly.pdbx_strand_id
1 'polypeptide(L)'
;MLVRTPDGCRYDVTDPRLAGELGTGLRVMRLDRGAFDAMPVSVISDSTVSALCTLARVPGNELRFRPNVVVTLDSGVPFEEDEWVGSAVRIGAAVVRMDRRDSRCIIVNVDPASGLPGSRLLQVVGSARRACAGVYGTTVLPGLIRVGDPVVIERRPQD
;
A
#
# COMPACT_ATOMS: atom_id res chain seq x y z
N MET A 1 -19.20 -8.07 8.50
CA MET A 1 -17.98 -7.30 8.93
C MET A 1 -18.44 -6.20 9.87
N LEU A 2 -17.81 -6.07 11.06
CA LEU A 2 -18.18 -5.03 12.03
C LEU A 2 -17.32 -3.79 11.83
N VAL A 3 -17.97 -2.64 11.83
CA VAL A 3 -17.37 -1.30 11.81
C VAL A 3 -17.56 -0.67 13.18
N ARG A 4 -16.52 -0.06 13.72
CA ARG A 4 -16.58 0.70 14.96
C ARG A 4 -16.43 2.19 14.66
N THR A 5 -17.37 2.98 15.13
CA THR A 5 -17.34 4.44 15.02
C THR A 5 -16.43 5.08 16.08
N PRO A 6 -15.99 6.32 15.90
CA PRO A 6 -15.13 7.02 16.88
C PRO A 6 -15.73 7.12 18.29
N ASP A 7 -17.04 7.21 18.42
CA ASP A 7 -17.80 7.21 19.67
C ASP A 7 -17.96 5.82 20.30
N GLY A 8 -17.44 4.77 19.63
CA GLY A 8 -17.39 3.39 20.13
C GLY A 8 -18.57 2.52 19.74
N CYS A 9 -19.58 3.04 19.03
CA CYS A 9 -20.70 2.25 18.54
C CYS A 9 -20.22 1.19 17.52
N ARG A 10 -20.94 0.07 17.43
CA ARG A 10 -20.62 -1.03 16.50
C ARG A 10 -21.80 -1.28 15.57
N TYR A 11 -21.51 -1.31 14.29
CA TYR A 11 -22.48 -1.60 13.24
C TYR A 11 -21.99 -2.75 12.38
N ASP A 12 -22.90 -3.59 11.89
CA ASP A 12 -22.57 -4.42 10.74
C ASP A 12 -22.42 -3.51 9.53
N VAL A 13 -21.50 -3.82 8.61
CA VAL A 13 -21.28 -3.02 7.40
C VAL A 13 -22.53 -2.90 6.53
N THR A 14 -23.46 -3.83 6.66
CA THR A 14 -24.76 -3.83 5.97
C THR A 14 -25.87 -3.10 6.72
N ASP A 15 -25.60 -2.61 7.93
CA ASP A 15 -26.58 -1.87 8.74
C ASP A 15 -26.87 -0.50 8.09
N PRO A 16 -28.12 -0.21 7.72
CA PRO A 16 -28.45 1.08 7.09
C PRO A 16 -28.15 2.30 7.98
N ARG A 17 -28.10 2.12 9.31
CA ARG A 17 -27.75 3.20 10.26
C ARG A 17 -26.29 3.65 10.12
N LEU A 18 -25.40 2.75 9.68
CA LEU A 18 -23.98 3.10 9.45
C LEU A 18 -23.83 4.24 8.44
N ALA A 19 -24.67 4.28 7.41
CA ALA A 19 -24.63 5.36 6.42
C ALA A 19 -24.96 6.73 7.05
N GLY A 20 -25.91 6.78 7.99
CA GLY A 20 -26.24 8.00 8.73
C GLY A 20 -25.10 8.49 9.63
N GLU A 21 -24.35 7.58 10.26
CA GLU A 21 -23.15 7.90 11.05
C GLU A 21 -22.01 8.47 10.22
N LEU A 22 -21.89 8.04 8.96
CA LEU A 22 -20.85 8.51 8.04
C LEU A 22 -21.15 9.90 7.47
N GLY A 23 -22.43 10.28 7.39
CA GLY A 23 -22.86 11.60 6.93
C GLY A 23 -24.16 11.60 6.14
N THR A 24 -24.75 12.78 6.00
CA THR A 24 -26.02 12.96 5.30
C THR A 24 -25.86 12.67 3.79
N GLY A 25 -26.77 11.87 3.24
CA GLY A 25 -26.79 11.53 1.81
C GLY A 25 -25.79 10.47 1.39
N LEU A 26 -25.03 9.92 2.34
CA LEU A 26 -24.10 8.81 2.07
C LEU A 26 -24.84 7.46 2.10
N ARG A 27 -24.25 6.50 1.40
CA ARG A 27 -24.69 5.10 1.43
C ARG A 27 -23.47 4.18 1.43
N VAL A 28 -23.55 3.09 2.17
CA VAL A 28 -22.59 2.02 2.09
C VAL A 28 -22.91 1.14 0.88
N MET A 29 -21.91 0.84 0.06
CA MET A 29 -22.04 -0.01 -1.11
C MET A 29 -20.99 -1.11 -1.08
N ARG A 30 -21.38 -2.30 -1.53
CA ARG A 30 -20.45 -3.37 -1.83
C ARG A 30 -19.94 -3.22 -3.25
N LEU A 31 -18.62 -3.26 -3.41
CA LEU A 31 -17.98 -3.30 -4.72
C LEU A 31 -17.30 -4.68 -4.88
N ASP A 32 -17.66 -5.41 -5.94
CA ASP A 32 -17.14 -6.76 -6.18
C ASP A 32 -15.64 -6.78 -6.53
N ARG A 33 -15.13 -5.69 -7.09
CA ARG A 33 -13.71 -5.53 -7.44
C ARG A 33 -12.91 -4.70 -6.44
N GLY A 34 -13.53 -4.26 -5.35
CA GLY A 34 -12.95 -3.31 -4.41
C GLY A 34 -12.80 -1.90 -4.97
N ALA A 35 -12.39 -0.97 -4.12
CA ALA A 35 -11.99 0.39 -4.50
C ALA A 35 -10.49 0.53 -4.30
N PHE A 36 -9.77 0.97 -5.31
CA PHE A 36 -8.35 1.26 -5.25
C PHE A 36 -8.05 2.56 -5.99
N ASP A 37 -7.00 3.26 -5.57
CA ASP A 37 -6.66 4.58 -6.10
C ASP A 37 -6.19 4.48 -7.56
N ALA A 38 -5.15 3.72 -7.81
CA ALA A 38 -4.57 3.60 -9.14
C ALA A 38 -4.48 2.14 -9.63
N MET A 39 -4.14 1.20 -8.73
CA MET A 39 -4.02 -0.22 -9.03
C MET A 39 -4.38 -1.08 -7.81
N PRO A 40 -4.80 -2.34 -8.01
CA PRO A 40 -5.35 -3.16 -6.93
C PRO A 40 -4.35 -3.58 -5.85
N VAL A 41 -3.06 -3.67 -6.18
CA VAL A 41 -2.03 -4.09 -5.22
C VAL A 41 -0.86 -3.11 -5.24
N SER A 42 -0.47 -2.62 -4.06
CA SER A 42 0.73 -1.83 -3.81
C SER A 42 1.67 -2.60 -2.89
N VAL A 43 2.93 -2.72 -3.29
CA VAL A 43 3.99 -3.39 -2.53
C VAL A 43 5.14 -2.41 -2.32
N ILE A 44 5.70 -2.38 -1.12
CA ILE A 44 6.89 -1.58 -0.80
C ILE A 44 7.79 -2.37 0.15
N SER A 45 9.11 -2.16 0.08
CA SER A 45 10.03 -2.74 1.05
C SER A 45 10.17 -1.86 2.30
N ASP A 46 10.42 -2.49 3.44
CA ASP A 46 10.72 -1.81 4.71
C ASP A 46 12.00 -0.98 4.60
N SER A 47 13.00 -1.45 3.84
CA SER A 47 14.24 -0.72 3.55
C SER A 47 13.96 0.56 2.75
N THR A 48 13.06 0.54 1.76
CA THR A 48 12.63 1.73 1.01
C THR A 48 11.89 2.73 1.91
N VAL A 49 10.98 2.25 2.75
CA VAL A 49 10.28 3.09 3.74
C VAL A 49 11.29 3.78 4.66
N SER A 50 12.22 3.01 5.23
CA SER A 50 13.25 3.51 6.14
C SER A 50 14.13 4.58 5.48
N ALA A 51 14.62 4.31 4.27
CA ALA A 51 15.47 5.25 3.54
C ALA A 51 14.76 6.57 3.25
N LEU A 52 13.52 6.53 2.76
CA LEU A 52 12.76 7.74 2.46
C LEU A 52 12.37 8.53 3.70
N CYS A 53 11.96 7.86 4.77
CA CYS A 53 11.62 8.50 6.03
C CYS A 53 12.86 9.15 6.68
N THR A 54 14.02 8.51 6.62
CA THR A 54 15.30 9.06 7.08
C THR A 54 15.67 10.33 6.31
N LEU A 55 15.58 10.30 4.98
CA LEU A 55 15.85 11.46 4.14
C LEU A 55 14.88 12.61 4.42
N ALA A 56 13.63 12.32 4.70
CA ALA A 56 12.60 13.30 5.04
C ALA A 56 12.66 13.76 6.51
N ARG A 57 13.51 13.14 7.35
CA ARG A 57 13.63 13.37 8.79
C ARG A 57 12.31 13.18 9.54
N VAL A 58 11.57 12.13 9.18
CA VAL A 58 10.34 11.73 9.86
C VAL A 58 10.49 10.31 10.42
N PRO A 59 9.71 9.95 11.46
CA PRO A 59 9.67 8.57 11.93
C PRO A 59 9.29 7.60 10.83
N GLY A 60 9.99 6.46 10.76
CA GLY A 60 9.68 5.37 9.84
C GLY A 60 8.27 4.85 10.13
N ASN A 61 7.41 4.89 9.12
CA ASN A 61 6.05 4.36 9.21
C ASN A 61 5.53 4.04 7.81
N GLU A 62 5.36 2.77 7.53
CA GLU A 62 4.88 2.24 6.26
C GLU A 62 3.44 2.69 5.93
N LEU A 63 2.63 2.96 6.96
CA LEU A 63 1.25 3.42 6.77
C LEU A 63 1.16 4.76 6.05
N ARG A 64 2.23 5.56 6.01
CA ARG A 64 2.30 6.78 5.18
C ARG A 64 2.20 6.48 3.70
N PHE A 65 2.70 5.32 3.28
CA PHE A 65 2.69 4.86 1.89
C PHE A 65 1.44 4.04 1.55
N ARG A 66 0.63 3.66 2.56
CA ARG A 66 -0.60 2.89 2.40
C ARG A 66 -0.47 1.64 1.52
N PRO A 67 0.58 0.83 1.70
CA PRO A 67 0.76 -0.37 0.90
C PRO A 67 -0.25 -1.44 1.29
N ASN A 68 -0.53 -2.37 0.37
CA ASN A 68 -1.23 -3.60 0.69
C ASN A 68 -0.27 -4.62 1.30
N VAL A 69 0.98 -4.63 0.84
CA VAL A 69 2.01 -5.56 1.32
C VAL A 69 3.31 -4.80 1.59
N VAL A 70 3.87 -5.01 2.76
CA VAL A 70 5.23 -4.61 3.08
C VAL A 70 6.11 -5.84 3.04
N VAL A 71 7.25 -5.76 2.36
CA VAL A 71 8.20 -6.87 2.25
C VAL A 71 9.52 -6.51 2.92
N THR A 72 10.15 -7.50 3.55
CA THR A 72 11.53 -7.40 4.02
C THR A 72 12.44 -8.07 3.01
N LEU A 73 13.45 -7.35 2.55
CA LEU A 73 14.41 -7.84 1.58
C LEU A 73 15.66 -8.35 2.29
N ASP A 74 16.12 -9.55 1.94
CA ASP A 74 17.34 -10.14 2.51
C ASP A 74 18.58 -9.25 2.25
N SER A 75 18.61 -8.56 1.11
CA SER A 75 19.66 -7.59 0.76
C SER A 75 19.67 -6.34 1.64
N GLY A 76 18.50 -5.95 2.19
CA GLY A 76 18.29 -4.68 2.84
C GLY A 76 18.48 -3.44 1.95
N VAL A 77 18.62 -3.63 0.63
CA VAL A 77 18.86 -2.55 -0.33
C VAL A 77 17.54 -1.81 -0.60
N PRO A 78 17.47 -0.51 -0.33
CA PRO A 78 16.26 0.26 -0.64
C PRO A 78 16.03 0.37 -2.13
N PHE A 79 14.75 0.38 -2.52
CA PHE A 79 14.26 0.50 -3.91
C PHE A 79 14.54 -0.71 -4.81
N GLU A 80 14.98 -1.84 -4.26
CA GLU A 80 15.21 -3.06 -5.04
C GLU A 80 13.90 -3.59 -5.66
N GLU A 81 12.77 -3.35 -4.99
CA GLU A 81 11.46 -3.71 -5.53
C GLU A 81 11.12 -3.00 -6.85
N ASP A 82 11.77 -1.90 -7.20
CA ASP A 82 11.61 -1.24 -8.50
C ASP A 82 12.01 -2.14 -9.67
N GLU A 83 12.97 -3.05 -9.47
CA GLU A 83 13.46 -4.01 -10.46
C GLU A 83 12.45 -5.14 -10.73
N TRP A 84 11.40 -5.24 -9.92
CA TRP A 84 10.35 -6.25 -10.11
C TRP A 84 9.35 -5.85 -11.19
N VAL A 85 9.37 -4.61 -11.65
CA VAL A 85 8.47 -4.15 -12.72
C VAL A 85 8.65 -5.01 -13.98
N GLY A 86 7.54 -5.54 -14.49
CA GLY A 86 7.52 -6.48 -15.61
C GLY A 86 7.61 -7.95 -15.20
N SER A 87 7.88 -8.26 -13.92
CA SER A 87 7.96 -9.62 -13.41
C SER A 87 6.67 -10.04 -12.71
N ALA A 88 6.44 -11.34 -12.61
CA ALA A 88 5.49 -11.91 -11.68
C ALA A 88 6.18 -12.18 -10.34
N VAL A 89 5.53 -11.85 -9.25
CA VAL A 89 6.03 -12.06 -7.89
C VAL A 89 5.03 -12.93 -7.14
N ARG A 90 5.50 -14.06 -6.64
CA ARG A 90 4.73 -14.94 -5.76
C ARG A 90 4.90 -14.47 -4.33
N ILE A 91 3.78 -14.25 -3.64
CA ILE A 91 3.72 -13.89 -2.22
C ILE A 91 2.77 -14.90 -1.57
N GLY A 92 3.28 -15.82 -0.79
CA GLY A 92 2.50 -16.94 -0.28
C GLY A 92 1.83 -17.72 -1.41
N ALA A 93 0.51 -17.85 -1.37
CA ALA A 93 -0.26 -18.55 -2.41
C ALA A 93 -0.70 -17.64 -3.58
N ALA A 94 -0.52 -16.31 -3.47
CA ALA A 94 -0.90 -15.36 -4.52
C ALA A 94 0.25 -15.11 -5.49
N VAL A 95 -0.10 -14.77 -6.75
CA VAL A 95 0.85 -14.27 -7.75
C VAL A 95 0.40 -12.91 -8.23
N VAL A 96 1.28 -11.92 -8.14
CA VAL A 96 1.05 -10.53 -8.55
C VAL A 96 2.04 -10.16 -9.64
N ARG A 97 1.55 -9.71 -10.79
CA ARG A 97 2.40 -9.10 -11.80
C ARG A 97 2.68 -7.66 -11.40
N MET A 98 3.94 -7.28 -11.31
CA MET A 98 4.33 -5.91 -11.01
C MET A 98 4.33 -5.10 -12.30
N ASP A 99 3.40 -4.15 -12.39
CA ASP A 99 3.11 -3.46 -13.65
C ASP A 99 3.89 -2.15 -13.79
N ARG A 100 4.08 -1.42 -12.70
CA ARG A 100 4.79 -0.14 -12.69
C ARG A 100 5.20 0.30 -11.31
N ARG A 101 6.08 1.29 -11.22
CA ARG A 101 6.40 1.97 -9.96
C ARG A 101 5.17 2.72 -9.43
N ASP A 102 5.04 2.73 -8.11
CA ASP A 102 3.92 3.38 -7.42
C ASP A 102 4.18 4.88 -7.27
N SER A 103 3.41 5.71 -7.99
CA SER A 103 3.49 7.16 -7.90
C SER A 103 2.79 7.69 -6.66
N ARG A 104 3.48 8.56 -5.91
CA ARG A 104 3.02 9.08 -4.62
C ARG A 104 2.39 10.45 -4.74
N CYS A 105 1.35 10.68 -3.96
CA CYS A 105 0.63 11.94 -3.86
C CYS A 105 0.85 12.59 -2.48
N ILE A 106 0.19 13.71 -2.23
CA ILE A 106 0.32 14.49 -1.00
C ILE A 106 0.00 13.71 0.28
N ILE A 107 -0.73 12.62 0.18
CA ILE A 107 -1.14 11.79 1.33
C ILE A 107 0.06 11.24 2.11
N VAL A 108 1.21 10.99 1.48
CA VAL A 108 2.42 10.53 2.18
C VAL A 108 2.93 11.55 3.21
N ASN A 109 2.54 12.83 3.10
CA ASN A 109 2.88 13.87 4.05
C ASN A 109 2.01 13.87 5.31
N VAL A 110 0.89 13.15 5.28
CA VAL A 110 -0.03 13.05 6.42
C VAL A 110 0.52 12.04 7.42
N ASP A 111 0.53 12.42 8.69
CA ASP A 111 0.89 11.50 9.76
C ASP A 111 -0.26 10.51 10.01
N PRO A 112 -0.02 9.17 9.92
CA PRO A 112 -1.09 8.19 10.05
C PRO A 112 -1.75 8.13 11.43
N ALA A 113 -1.04 8.55 12.48
CA ALA A 113 -1.55 8.51 13.84
C ALA A 113 -2.42 9.73 14.16
N SER A 114 -2.01 10.92 13.73
CA SER A 114 -2.72 12.17 14.02
C SER A 114 -3.67 12.62 12.89
N GLY A 115 -3.49 12.10 11.68
CA GLY A 115 -4.22 12.57 10.49
C GLY A 115 -3.81 13.97 10.01
N LEU A 116 -2.78 14.57 10.63
CA LEU A 116 -2.35 15.93 10.30
C LEU A 116 -1.24 15.92 9.23
N PRO A 117 -1.28 16.85 8.25
CA PRO A 117 -0.18 17.07 7.34
C PRO A 117 0.98 17.76 8.08
N GLY A 118 2.23 17.48 7.70
CA GLY A 118 3.37 18.14 8.37
C GLY A 118 4.73 17.70 7.87
N SER A 119 4.81 16.64 7.05
CA SER A 119 6.09 16.20 6.52
C SER A 119 6.37 16.73 5.11
N ARG A 120 7.66 16.68 4.71
CA ARG A 120 8.11 16.98 3.34
C ARG A 120 8.42 15.69 2.57
N LEU A 121 7.81 14.57 2.96
CA LEU A 121 8.12 13.27 2.39
C LEU A 121 7.87 13.22 0.87
N LEU A 122 6.78 13.81 0.40
CA LEU A 122 6.51 13.90 -1.05
C LEU A 122 7.61 14.66 -1.80
N GLN A 123 8.14 15.74 -1.23
CA GLN A 123 9.25 16.49 -1.85
C GLN A 123 10.50 15.62 -1.96
N VAL A 124 10.82 14.87 -0.92
CA VAL A 124 11.96 13.93 -0.90
C VAL A 124 11.75 12.83 -1.95
N VAL A 125 10.58 12.20 -1.97
CA VAL A 125 10.25 11.17 -2.98
C VAL A 125 10.30 11.77 -4.40
N GLY A 126 9.85 13.02 -4.56
CA GLY A 126 9.89 13.74 -5.84
C GLY A 126 11.31 13.90 -6.36
N SER A 127 12.19 14.47 -5.54
CA SER A 127 13.58 14.74 -5.93
C SER A 127 14.44 13.49 -6.07
N ALA A 128 14.30 12.53 -5.14
CA ALA A 128 15.14 11.34 -5.12
C ALA A 128 14.67 10.25 -6.09
N ARG A 129 13.35 10.11 -6.31
CA ARG A 129 12.74 8.93 -6.96
C ARG A 129 11.69 9.26 -8.03
N ARG A 130 11.64 10.49 -8.54
CA ARG A 130 10.65 10.96 -9.52
C ARG A 130 9.21 10.72 -9.04
N ALA A 131 8.95 11.05 -7.78
CA ALA A 131 7.68 10.87 -7.08
C ALA A 131 7.17 9.42 -6.99
N CYS A 132 8.04 8.41 -7.11
CA CYS A 132 7.67 7.00 -6.97
C CYS A 132 8.35 6.36 -5.76
N ALA A 133 7.62 5.46 -5.08
CA ALA A 133 8.13 4.62 -3.99
C ALA A 133 7.31 3.33 -3.91
N GLY A 134 7.99 2.17 -4.03
CA GLY A 134 7.35 0.88 -4.17
C GLY A 134 6.76 0.64 -5.56
N VAL A 135 6.03 -0.43 -5.73
CA VAL A 135 5.50 -0.90 -7.01
C VAL A 135 4.01 -1.23 -6.93
N TYR A 136 3.33 -0.97 -8.01
CA TYR A 136 1.95 -1.38 -8.24
C TYR A 136 1.88 -2.66 -9.05
N GLY A 137 0.92 -3.51 -8.73
CA GLY A 137 0.68 -4.74 -9.46
C GLY A 137 -0.78 -5.13 -9.58
N THR A 138 -0.98 -6.11 -10.44
CA THR A 138 -2.27 -6.76 -10.70
C THR A 138 -2.21 -8.23 -10.31
N THR A 139 -3.21 -8.70 -9.59
CA THR A 139 -3.30 -10.11 -9.20
C THR A 139 -3.51 -10.99 -10.43
N VAL A 140 -2.57 -11.92 -10.66
CA VAL A 140 -2.63 -12.92 -11.72
C VAL A 140 -3.25 -14.20 -11.20
N LEU A 141 -2.82 -14.63 -10.01
CA LEU A 141 -3.38 -15.78 -9.30
C LEU A 141 -3.82 -15.34 -7.91
N PRO A 142 -5.13 -15.36 -7.61
CA PRO A 142 -5.61 -15.08 -6.27
C PRO A 142 -5.12 -16.14 -5.28
N GLY A 143 -4.78 -15.70 -4.07
CA GLY A 143 -4.32 -16.61 -3.03
C GLY A 143 -4.23 -15.91 -1.68
N LEU A 144 -4.08 -16.69 -0.63
CA LEU A 144 -3.93 -16.18 0.72
C LEU A 144 -2.48 -15.76 0.94
N ILE A 145 -2.30 -14.56 1.50
CA ILE A 145 -1.01 -14.01 1.94
C ILE A 145 -1.05 -13.88 3.46
N ARG A 146 -0.01 -14.34 4.12
CA ARG A 146 0.19 -14.22 5.58
C ARG A 146 1.50 -13.52 5.87
N VAL A 147 1.58 -12.87 7.02
CA VAL A 147 2.86 -12.35 7.53
C VAL A 147 3.85 -13.51 7.69
N GLY A 148 5.06 -13.33 7.17
CA GLY A 148 6.10 -14.35 7.15
C GLY A 148 6.11 -15.25 5.91
N ASP A 149 5.15 -15.10 5.00
CA ASP A 149 5.18 -15.83 3.73
C ASP A 149 6.37 -15.38 2.88
N PRO A 150 7.01 -16.31 2.15
CA PRO A 150 8.12 -15.98 1.27
C PRO A 150 7.65 -15.16 0.06
N VAL A 151 8.55 -14.27 -0.40
CA VAL A 151 8.40 -13.48 -1.63
C VAL A 151 9.38 -14.01 -2.66
N VAL A 152 8.89 -14.49 -3.79
CA VAL A 152 9.70 -15.10 -4.85
C VAL A 152 9.42 -14.41 -6.19
N ILE A 153 10.47 -13.89 -6.81
CA ILE A 153 10.37 -13.26 -8.13
C ILE A 153 10.39 -14.35 -9.18
N GLU A 154 9.28 -14.51 -9.89
CA GLU A 154 9.18 -15.39 -11.04
C GLU A 154 9.61 -14.61 -12.29
N ARG A 155 10.92 -14.66 -12.62
CA ARG A 155 11.41 -14.03 -13.85
C ARG A 155 10.80 -14.76 -15.04
N ARG A 156 10.30 -14.01 -16.05
CA ARG A 156 10.03 -14.61 -17.35
C ARG A 156 11.31 -15.30 -17.85
N PRO A 157 11.21 -16.51 -18.44
CA PRO A 157 12.30 -16.99 -19.27
C PRO A 157 12.62 -15.90 -20.29
N GLN A 158 13.90 -15.53 -20.38
CA GLN A 158 14.35 -14.64 -21.45
C GLN A 158 14.26 -15.48 -22.74
N ASP A 159 13.37 -15.08 -23.66
CA ASP A 159 13.33 -15.62 -25.02
C ASP A 159 14.62 -15.23 -25.77
#